data_929747a995ef0acb16f02863c9c7f9f8
#
_entry.id   929747a995ef0acb16f02863c9c7f9f8
#
_cell.length_a   1.000
_cell.length_b   1.000
_cell.length_c   1.000
_cell.angle_alpha   90.00
_cell.angle_beta   90.00
_cell.angle_gamma   90.00
#
_symmetry.space_group_name_H-M   'P 1'
#
loop_
_entity.id
_entity.type
_entity.pdbx_description
1 polymer ?
#
loop_
_entity_poly.entity_id
_entity_poly.type
_entity_poly.pdbx_seq_one_letter_code
_entity_poly.pdbx_strand_id
1 'polypeptide(L)'
;MLSKGTNPIQDQEWNEKVTKAADSFWSAFQMTENGKVKSTLLLYSFCLCWVFIAVYAASFVFLLDPLDALVSGAPGFVVYVVEAVVPALVGAVVCALPWPIIKDKRIIPASYTWMFLLSMACLIAMLVMMKDEPEARNLFLQFFVQAVPAPILLGGGLSAFLYSRYLKKPPAVKEAEPWKRQ
;
A
#
# COMPACT_ATOMS: atom_id res chain seq x y z
N MET A 1 39.64 -12.81 9.98
CA MET A 1 38.19 -12.73 9.58
C MET A 1 37.41 -13.65 10.50
N LEU A 2 36.82 -13.11 11.56
CA LEU A 2 36.05 -13.87 12.55
C LEU A 2 34.61 -14.00 12.02
N SER A 3 34.23 -15.24 11.65
CA SER A 3 32.84 -15.61 11.38
C SER A 3 32.02 -15.36 12.64
N LYS A 4 31.10 -14.40 12.59
CA LYS A 4 30.05 -14.25 13.60
C LYS A 4 29.17 -15.49 13.56
N GLY A 5 29.38 -16.40 14.51
CA GLY A 5 28.53 -17.57 14.72
C GLY A 5 27.10 -17.10 15.05
N THR A 6 26.22 -17.18 14.05
CA THR A 6 24.77 -17.09 14.26
C THR A 6 24.34 -18.26 15.15
N ASN A 7 23.59 -17.97 16.19
CA ASN A 7 23.14 -18.95 17.18
C ASN A 7 22.09 -19.87 16.50
N PRO A 8 22.37 -21.17 16.30
CA PRO A 8 21.51 -22.05 15.48
C PRO A 8 20.07 -22.17 16.01
N ILE A 9 19.85 -21.92 17.30
CA ILE A 9 18.53 -21.89 17.93
C ILE A 9 17.74 -20.65 17.49
N GLN A 10 18.43 -19.51 17.32
CA GLN A 10 17.81 -18.25 16.91
C GLN A 10 17.43 -18.29 15.44
N ASP A 11 18.21 -18.96 14.61
CA ASP A 11 17.93 -19.17 13.19
C ASP A 11 16.76 -20.16 12.98
N GLN A 12 16.62 -21.18 13.83
CA GLN A 12 15.47 -22.09 13.79
C GLN A 12 14.17 -21.41 14.20
N GLU A 13 14.16 -20.63 15.29
CA GLU A 13 12.97 -19.84 15.68
C GLU A 13 12.57 -18.78 14.66
N TRP A 14 13.57 -18.16 14.03
CA TRP A 14 13.32 -17.18 12.96
C TRP A 14 12.72 -17.86 11.73
N ASN A 15 13.29 -18.96 11.28
CA ASN A 15 12.77 -19.73 10.14
C ASN A 15 11.37 -20.26 10.41
N GLU A 16 11.08 -20.73 11.63
CA GLU A 16 9.75 -21.20 12.00
C GLU A 16 8.72 -20.07 12.01
N LYS A 17 9.08 -18.88 12.50
CA LYS A 17 8.22 -17.67 12.46
C LYS A 17 7.98 -17.19 11.04
N VAL A 18 9.01 -17.19 10.18
CA VAL A 18 8.89 -16.80 8.77
C VAL A 18 8.04 -17.81 8.01
N THR A 19 8.22 -19.09 8.24
CA THR A 19 7.43 -20.17 7.62
C THR A 19 5.97 -20.08 8.06
N LYS A 20 5.68 -19.91 9.37
CA LYS A 20 4.32 -19.71 9.87
C LYS A 20 3.68 -18.42 9.31
N ALA A 21 4.44 -17.34 9.14
CA ALA A 21 3.94 -16.12 8.52
C ALA A 21 3.65 -16.31 7.03
N ALA A 22 4.52 -17.03 6.30
CA ALA A 22 4.32 -17.37 4.90
C ALA A 22 3.12 -18.31 4.73
N ASP A 23 3.00 -19.34 5.56
CA ASP A 23 1.86 -20.27 5.54
C ASP A 23 0.55 -19.55 5.89
N SER A 24 0.56 -18.64 6.85
CA SER A 24 -0.58 -17.79 7.16
C SER A 24 -0.95 -16.86 6.00
N PHE A 25 0.04 -16.30 5.29
CA PHE A 25 -0.17 -15.49 4.10
C PHE A 25 -0.77 -16.33 2.97
N TRP A 26 -0.19 -17.50 2.66
CA TRP A 26 -0.68 -18.38 1.61
C TRP A 26 -2.03 -19.02 1.95
N SER A 27 -2.27 -19.38 3.21
CA SER A 27 -3.58 -19.87 3.64
C SER A 27 -4.68 -18.82 3.47
N ALA A 28 -4.31 -17.53 3.48
CA ALA A 28 -5.22 -16.43 3.20
C ALA A 28 -5.73 -16.40 1.74
N PHE A 29 -4.97 -16.98 0.81
CA PHE A 29 -5.33 -17.08 -0.60
C PHE A 29 -5.99 -18.42 -0.97
N GLN A 30 -6.04 -19.40 -0.04
CA GLN A 30 -6.70 -20.67 -0.30
C GLN A 30 -8.21 -20.53 -0.21
N MET A 31 -8.90 -21.08 -1.20
CA MET A 31 -10.35 -21.28 -1.13
C MET A 31 -10.67 -22.51 -0.27
N THR A 32 -11.78 -22.47 0.46
CA THR A 32 -12.32 -23.65 1.12
C THR A 32 -12.84 -24.64 0.07
N GLU A 33 -12.99 -25.93 0.45
CA GLU A 33 -13.57 -26.97 -0.38
C GLU A 33 -14.95 -26.59 -0.97
N ASN A 34 -15.65 -25.64 -0.32
CA ASN A 34 -16.94 -25.09 -0.77
C ASN A 34 -16.80 -23.78 -1.59
N GLY A 35 -15.62 -23.44 -2.11
CA GLY A 35 -15.38 -22.25 -2.92
C GLY A 35 -15.47 -20.91 -2.16
N LYS A 36 -15.53 -20.92 -0.83
CA LYS A 36 -15.53 -19.69 -0.03
C LYS A 36 -14.11 -19.20 0.19
N VAL A 37 -13.89 -17.91 0.00
CA VAL A 37 -12.59 -17.27 0.31
C VAL A 37 -12.33 -17.37 1.80
N LYS A 38 -11.29 -18.10 2.18
CA LYS A 38 -10.90 -18.34 3.60
C LYS A 38 -10.44 -17.07 4.32
N SER A 39 -10.10 -16.03 3.57
CA SER A 39 -9.47 -14.85 4.15
C SER A 39 -10.34 -13.61 4.06
N THR A 40 -10.80 -13.18 5.18
CA THR A 40 -11.39 -11.86 5.38
C THR A 40 -10.41 -10.73 5.02
N LEU A 41 -9.08 -10.99 5.07
CA LEU A 41 -8.04 -10.03 4.73
C LEU A 41 -8.18 -9.51 3.29
N LEU A 42 -8.34 -10.44 2.30
CA LEU A 42 -8.49 -10.06 0.89
C LEU A 42 -9.75 -9.23 0.66
N LEU A 43 -10.86 -9.66 1.25
CA LEU A 43 -12.13 -8.93 1.12
C LEU A 43 -12.04 -7.54 1.74
N TYR A 44 -11.54 -7.45 2.98
CA TYR A 44 -11.41 -6.15 3.66
C TYR A 44 -10.39 -5.24 2.98
N SER A 45 -9.26 -5.77 2.50
CA SER A 45 -8.29 -4.97 1.77
C SER A 45 -8.82 -4.47 0.43
N PHE A 46 -9.63 -5.27 -0.25
CA PHE A 46 -10.30 -4.88 -1.49
C PHE A 46 -11.35 -3.77 -1.23
N CYS A 47 -12.20 -3.94 -0.21
CA CYS A 47 -13.16 -2.89 0.17
C CYS A 47 -12.45 -1.59 0.58
N LEU A 48 -11.38 -1.70 1.37
CA LEU A 48 -10.60 -0.53 1.81
C LEU A 48 -9.89 0.15 0.64
N CYS A 49 -9.46 -0.60 -0.38
CA CYS A 49 -8.90 -0.05 -1.62
C CYS A 49 -9.87 0.94 -2.30
N TRP A 50 -11.16 0.61 -2.39
CA TRP A 50 -12.16 1.51 -2.96
C TRP A 50 -12.34 2.79 -2.13
N VAL A 51 -12.29 2.68 -0.81
CA VAL A 51 -12.30 3.86 0.07
C VAL A 51 -11.07 4.73 -0.19
N PHE A 52 -9.89 4.14 -0.32
CA PHE A 52 -8.67 4.88 -0.64
C PHE A 52 -8.76 5.57 -2.00
N ILE A 53 -9.22 4.87 -3.03
CA ILE A 53 -9.45 5.47 -4.36
C ILE A 53 -10.39 6.68 -4.26
N ALA A 54 -11.49 6.56 -3.52
CA ALA A 54 -12.44 7.66 -3.33
C ALA A 54 -11.79 8.85 -2.57
N VAL A 55 -10.99 8.59 -1.53
CA VAL A 55 -10.27 9.64 -0.79
C VAL A 55 -9.27 10.36 -1.68
N TYR A 56 -8.49 9.64 -2.48
CA TYR A 56 -7.54 10.27 -3.40
C TYR A 56 -8.26 11.04 -4.50
N ALA A 57 -9.31 10.48 -5.10
CA ALA A 57 -10.11 11.19 -6.10
C ALA A 57 -10.70 12.48 -5.53
N ALA A 58 -11.25 12.44 -4.31
CA ALA A 58 -11.74 13.62 -3.62
C ALA A 58 -10.62 14.64 -3.38
N SER A 59 -9.45 14.20 -2.90
CA SER A 59 -8.30 15.06 -2.68
C SER A 59 -7.86 15.78 -3.96
N PHE A 60 -7.82 15.08 -5.09
CA PHE A 60 -7.53 15.70 -6.39
C PHE A 60 -8.62 16.69 -6.79
N VAL A 61 -9.90 16.31 -6.76
CA VAL A 61 -10.99 17.18 -7.18
C VAL A 61 -11.07 18.47 -6.35
N PHE A 62 -10.86 18.39 -5.02
CA PHE A 62 -10.96 19.57 -4.17
C PHE A 62 -9.72 20.46 -4.15
N LEU A 63 -8.54 19.91 -4.48
CA LEU A 63 -7.28 20.63 -4.35
C LEU A 63 -6.72 21.13 -5.68
N LEU A 64 -7.14 20.60 -6.85
CA LEU A 64 -6.59 21.05 -8.13
C LEU A 64 -6.81 22.54 -8.38
N ASP A 65 -8.05 23.03 -8.31
CA ASP A 65 -8.37 24.44 -8.56
C ASP A 65 -7.61 25.42 -7.65
N PRO A 66 -7.60 25.23 -6.29
CA PRO A 66 -6.84 26.12 -5.42
C PRO A 66 -5.32 26.01 -5.61
N LEU A 67 -4.79 24.83 -6.00
CA LEU A 67 -3.38 24.66 -6.29
C LEU A 67 -2.99 25.35 -7.60
N ASP A 68 -3.77 25.21 -8.66
CA ASP A 68 -3.54 25.89 -9.94
C ASP A 68 -3.51 27.41 -9.75
N ALA A 69 -4.44 27.96 -8.96
CA ALA A 69 -4.43 29.38 -8.60
C ALA A 69 -3.17 29.78 -7.80
N LEU A 70 -2.68 28.92 -6.92
CA LEU A 70 -1.50 29.18 -6.08
C LEU A 70 -0.19 29.16 -6.87
N VAL A 71 -0.07 28.22 -7.82
CA VAL A 71 1.15 28.04 -8.61
C VAL A 71 1.08 28.75 -9.97
N SER A 72 0.04 29.57 -10.21
CA SER A 72 -0.09 30.38 -11.42
C SER A 72 1.15 31.26 -11.61
N GLY A 73 1.84 31.10 -12.75
CA GLY A 73 3.10 31.80 -13.05
C GLY A 73 4.39 31.04 -12.67
N ALA A 74 4.28 29.87 -12.05
CA ALA A 74 5.44 29.00 -11.86
C ALA A 74 5.82 28.24 -13.16
N PRO A 75 7.06 27.75 -13.28
CA PRO A 75 7.44 26.88 -14.41
C PRO A 75 6.53 25.64 -14.49
N GLY A 76 6.13 25.25 -15.70
CA GLY A 76 5.14 24.17 -15.92
C GLY A 76 5.49 22.84 -15.23
N PHE A 77 6.79 22.52 -15.10
CA PHE A 77 7.23 21.35 -14.33
C PHE A 77 6.87 21.46 -12.83
N VAL A 78 7.01 22.64 -12.24
CA VAL A 78 6.69 22.88 -10.82
C VAL A 78 5.19 22.75 -10.61
N VAL A 79 4.37 23.35 -11.49
CA VAL A 79 2.91 23.22 -11.47
C VAL A 79 2.53 21.75 -11.49
N TYR A 80 3.03 20.99 -12.46
CA TYR A 80 2.74 19.57 -12.61
C TYR A 80 3.09 18.74 -11.36
N VAL A 81 4.28 18.97 -10.78
CA VAL A 81 4.71 18.26 -9.57
C VAL A 81 3.86 18.62 -8.36
N VAL A 82 3.53 19.89 -8.18
CA VAL A 82 2.70 20.35 -7.04
C VAL A 82 1.30 19.77 -7.13
N GLU A 83 0.67 19.83 -8.29
CA GLU A 83 -0.67 19.28 -8.53
C GLU A 83 -0.73 17.75 -8.40
N ALA A 84 0.35 17.04 -8.66
CA ALA A 84 0.41 15.60 -8.46
C ALA A 84 0.69 15.22 -6.99
N VAL A 85 1.66 15.88 -6.35
CA VAL A 85 2.19 15.46 -5.04
C VAL A 85 1.33 15.95 -3.89
N VAL A 86 0.83 17.20 -3.95
CA VAL A 86 0.08 17.78 -2.80
C VAL A 86 -1.25 17.04 -2.54
N PRO A 87 -2.11 16.79 -3.54
CA PRO A 87 -3.32 15.99 -3.32
C PRO A 87 -3.01 14.56 -2.88
N ALA A 88 -1.93 13.97 -3.43
CA ALA A 88 -1.49 12.64 -3.05
C ALA A 88 -1.02 12.58 -1.58
N LEU A 89 -0.30 13.59 -1.09
CA LEU A 89 0.10 13.69 0.31
C LEU A 89 -1.11 13.84 1.24
N VAL A 90 -2.04 14.73 0.90
CA VAL A 90 -3.27 14.92 1.68
C VAL A 90 -4.07 13.61 1.72
N GLY A 91 -4.28 12.97 0.59
CA GLY A 91 -4.93 11.65 0.51
C GLY A 91 -4.21 10.59 1.34
N ALA A 92 -2.87 10.53 1.30
CA ALA A 92 -2.08 9.58 2.08
C ALA A 92 -2.24 9.81 3.59
N VAL A 93 -2.25 11.07 4.04
CA VAL A 93 -2.50 11.42 5.45
C VAL A 93 -3.90 10.98 5.88
N VAL A 94 -4.92 11.28 5.09
CA VAL A 94 -6.31 10.86 5.38
C VAL A 94 -6.43 9.34 5.39
N CYS A 95 -5.83 8.63 4.44
CA CYS A 95 -5.80 7.17 4.40
C CYS A 95 -4.99 6.54 5.56
N ALA A 96 -4.12 7.30 6.21
CA ALA A 96 -3.40 6.84 7.40
C ALA A 96 -4.21 6.99 8.70
N LEU A 97 -5.28 7.80 8.73
CA LEU A 97 -6.10 8.00 9.94
C LEU A 97 -6.69 6.72 10.52
N PRO A 98 -7.22 5.75 9.74
CA PRO A 98 -7.73 4.50 10.28
C PRO A 98 -6.65 3.53 10.77
N TRP A 99 -5.36 3.82 10.61
CA TRP A 99 -4.25 2.97 11.01
C TRP A 99 -4.33 2.48 12.47
N PRO A 100 -4.62 3.32 13.47
CA PRO A 100 -4.74 2.88 14.87
C PRO A 100 -5.91 1.93 15.10
N ILE A 101 -7.01 2.10 14.35
CA ILE A 101 -8.29 1.38 14.54
C ILE A 101 -8.22 -0.01 13.92
N ILE A 102 -7.50 -0.16 12.81
CA ILE A 102 -7.40 -1.43 12.09
C ILE A 102 -6.56 -2.41 12.90
N LYS A 103 -7.18 -3.51 13.35
CA LYS A 103 -6.52 -4.55 14.14
C LYS A 103 -5.44 -5.29 13.33
N ASP A 104 -5.76 -5.70 12.13
CA ASP A 104 -4.81 -6.37 11.24
C ASP A 104 -4.14 -5.34 10.30
N LYS A 105 -2.93 -4.93 10.67
CA LYS A 105 -2.17 -3.92 9.93
C LYS A 105 -1.79 -4.33 8.50
N ARG A 106 -1.89 -5.62 8.15
CA ARG A 106 -1.61 -6.13 6.79
C ARG A 106 -2.65 -5.69 5.77
N ILE A 107 -3.87 -5.33 6.22
CA ILE A 107 -4.95 -4.87 5.36
C ILE A 107 -4.55 -3.61 4.58
N ILE A 108 -3.81 -2.68 5.19
CA ILE A 108 -3.47 -1.40 4.60
C ILE A 108 -2.50 -1.54 3.41
N PRO A 109 -1.30 -2.16 3.55
CA PRO A 109 -0.42 -2.36 2.39
C PRO A 109 -1.06 -3.26 1.32
N ALA A 110 -1.88 -4.24 1.71
CA ALA A 110 -2.65 -5.05 0.75
C ALA A 110 -3.65 -4.21 -0.05
N SER A 111 -4.27 -3.18 0.56
CA SER A 111 -5.17 -2.26 -0.15
C SER A 111 -4.44 -1.44 -1.20
N TYR A 112 -3.20 -0.97 -0.92
CA TYR A 112 -2.38 -0.29 -1.93
C TYR A 112 -1.92 -1.22 -3.04
N THR A 113 -1.68 -2.51 -2.74
CA THR A 113 -1.42 -3.52 -3.78
C THR A 113 -2.62 -3.68 -4.71
N TRP A 114 -3.85 -3.75 -4.17
CA TRP A 114 -5.07 -3.75 -4.96
C TRP A 114 -5.22 -2.48 -5.80
N MET A 115 -4.94 -1.31 -5.21
CA MET A 115 -5.00 -0.04 -5.92
C MET A 115 -4.04 -0.02 -7.11
N PHE A 116 -2.81 -0.52 -6.94
CA PHE A 116 -1.85 -0.68 -8.03
C PHE A 116 -2.35 -1.62 -9.12
N LEU A 117 -2.85 -2.81 -8.75
CA LEU A 117 -3.36 -3.80 -9.71
C LEU A 117 -4.55 -3.28 -10.51
N LEU A 118 -5.52 -2.63 -9.83
CA LEU A 118 -6.68 -2.02 -10.48
C LEU A 118 -6.26 -0.88 -11.41
N SER A 119 -5.31 -0.06 -11.00
CA SER A 119 -4.79 1.04 -11.84
C SER A 119 -4.10 0.50 -13.09
N MET A 120 -3.31 -0.56 -12.98
CA MET A 120 -2.68 -1.21 -14.15
C MET A 120 -3.72 -1.85 -15.07
N ALA A 121 -4.72 -2.53 -14.51
CA ALA A 121 -5.82 -3.09 -15.30
C ALA A 121 -6.60 -1.99 -16.02
N CYS A 122 -6.90 -0.89 -15.35
CA CYS A 122 -7.55 0.28 -15.96
C CYS A 122 -6.70 0.87 -17.09
N LEU A 123 -5.40 1.06 -16.87
CA LEU A 123 -4.48 1.57 -17.89
C LEU A 123 -4.48 0.69 -19.14
N ILE A 124 -4.34 -0.63 -18.97
CA ILE A 124 -4.33 -1.57 -20.09
C ILE A 124 -5.68 -1.55 -20.82
N ALA A 125 -6.80 -1.60 -20.09
CA ALA A 125 -8.12 -1.57 -20.67
C ALA A 125 -8.36 -0.29 -21.50
N MET A 126 -8.01 0.87 -20.96
CA MET A 126 -8.18 2.15 -21.66
C MET A 126 -7.27 2.28 -22.87
N LEU A 127 -6.03 1.80 -22.81
CA LEU A 127 -5.13 1.78 -23.96
C LEU A 127 -5.66 0.90 -25.10
N VAL A 128 -6.30 -0.22 -24.75
CA VAL A 128 -6.92 -1.11 -25.75
C VAL A 128 -8.19 -0.49 -26.33
N MET A 129 -9.03 0.13 -25.49
CA MET A 129 -10.27 0.77 -25.92
C MET A 129 -10.03 2.01 -26.78
N MET A 130 -8.99 2.82 -26.45
CA MET A 130 -8.67 4.07 -27.15
C MET A 130 -7.58 3.89 -28.22
N LYS A 131 -7.37 2.67 -28.74
CA LYS A 131 -6.31 2.41 -29.73
C LYS A 131 -6.46 3.26 -30.99
N ASP A 132 -7.70 3.50 -31.41
CA ASP A 132 -8.04 4.22 -32.66
C ASP A 132 -8.24 5.74 -32.44
N GLU A 133 -8.14 6.22 -31.17
CA GLU A 133 -8.31 7.62 -30.79
C GLU A 133 -7.05 8.18 -30.10
N PRO A 134 -6.04 8.62 -30.88
CA PRO A 134 -4.75 9.01 -30.32
C PRO A 134 -4.82 10.24 -29.39
N GLU A 135 -5.72 11.18 -29.64
CA GLU A 135 -5.89 12.38 -28.80
C GLU A 135 -6.46 12.01 -27.44
N ALA A 136 -7.55 11.24 -27.40
CA ALA A 136 -8.17 10.76 -26.18
C ALA A 136 -7.19 9.90 -25.34
N ARG A 137 -6.45 9.04 -26.00
CA ARG A 137 -5.40 8.23 -25.38
C ARG A 137 -4.31 9.09 -24.73
N ASN A 138 -3.82 10.12 -25.39
CA ASN A 138 -2.79 11.01 -24.86
C ASN A 138 -3.30 11.80 -23.65
N LEU A 139 -4.52 12.33 -23.69
CA LEU A 139 -5.16 13.00 -22.56
C LEU A 139 -5.30 12.05 -21.37
N PHE A 140 -5.76 10.82 -21.62
CA PHE A 140 -5.87 9.82 -20.57
C PHE A 140 -4.51 9.49 -19.96
N LEU A 141 -3.47 9.30 -20.77
CA LEU A 141 -2.12 9.02 -20.28
C LEU A 141 -1.55 10.16 -19.44
N GLN A 142 -1.76 11.41 -19.84
CA GLN A 142 -1.34 12.57 -19.04
C GLN A 142 -2.03 12.58 -17.68
N PHE A 143 -3.36 12.43 -17.67
CA PHE A 143 -4.13 12.36 -16.43
C PHE A 143 -3.68 11.16 -15.55
N PHE A 144 -3.49 9.99 -16.15
CA PHE A 144 -3.07 8.80 -15.43
C PHE A 144 -1.70 8.98 -14.77
N VAL A 145 -0.73 9.53 -15.50
CA VAL A 145 0.62 9.77 -14.98
C VAL A 145 0.62 10.84 -13.87
N GLN A 146 -0.27 11.81 -13.94
CA GLN A 146 -0.41 12.83 -12.91
C GLN A 146 -1.10 12.29 -11.63
N ALA A 147 -2.20 11.57 -11.78
CA ALA A 147 -3.08 11.23 -10.67
C ALA A 147 -2.74 9.90 -9.97
N VAL A 148 -2.09 8.94 -10.63
CA VAL A 148 -1.97 7.56 -10.12
C VAL A 148 -0.63 7.25 -9.44
N PRO A 149 0.54 7.58 -9.99
CA PRO A 149 1.82 7.19 -9.41
C PRO A 149 2.07 7.79 -8.03
N ALA A 150 1.76 9.07 -7.83
CA ALA A 150 2.01 9.77 -6.58
C ALA A 150 1.24 9.16 -5.38
N PRO A 151 -0.08 8.89 -5.43
CA PRO A 151 -0.80 8.15 -4.41
C PRO A 151 -0.21 6.77 -4.09
N ILE A 152 0.13 5.99 -5.10
CA ILE A 152 0.66 4.64 -4.92
C ILE A 152 2.03 4.68 -4.26
N LEU A 153 2.93 5.55 -4.73
CA LEU A 153 4.28 5.66 -4.19
C LEU A 153 4.28 6.25 -2.77
N LEU A 154 3.56 7.34 -2.55
CA LEU A 154 3.54 8.03 -1.24
C LEU A 154 2.72 7.23 -0.22
N GLY A 155 1.50 6.87 -0.56
CA GLY A 155 0.62 6.13 0.35
C GLY A 155 1.08 4.69 0.56
N GLY A 156 1.40 3.98 -0.51
CA GLY A 156 1.93 2.62 -0.46
C GLY A 156 3.29 2.55 0.24
N GLY A 157 4.21 3.47 -0.08
CA GLY A 157 5.51 3.58 0.57
C GLY A 157 5.40 3.88 2.06
N LEU A 158 4.55 4.86 2.45
CA LEU A 158 4.28 5.18 3.84
C LEU A 158 3.70 3.97 4.59
N SER A 159 2.71 3.29 3.98
CA SER A 159 2.08 2.12 4.60
C SER A 159 3.06 0.96 4.77
N ALA A 160 3.90 0.70 3.78
CA ALA A 160 4.95 -0.33 3.85
C ALA A 160 6.01 0.01 4.90
N PHE A 161 6.42 1.28 5.00
CA PHE A 161 7.34 1.76 6.02
C PHE A 161 6.77 1.58 7.43
N LEU A 162 5.54 2.03 7.66
CA LEU A 162 4.87 1.87 8.95
C LEU A 162 4.71 0.39 9.31
N TYR A 163 4.25 -0.43 8.36
CA TYR A 163 4.11 -1.87 8.54
C TYR A 163 5.45 -2.53 8.90
N SER A 164 6.53 -2.23 8.18
CA SER A 164 7.85 -2.78 8.46
C SER A 164 8.37 -2.38 9.83
N ARG A 165 8.08 -1.15 10.28
CA ARG A 165 8.49 -0.66 11.59
C ARG A 165 7.74 -1.35 12.73
N TYR A 166 6.44 -1.63 12.56
CA TYR A 166 5.62 -2.31 13.56
C TYR A 166 5.90 -3.81 13.65
N LEU A 167 6.21 -4.46 12.54
CA LEU A 167 6.49 -5.90 12.52
C LEU A 167 7.95 -6.25 12.82
N LYS A 168 8.88 -5.36 12.54
CA LYS A 168 10.31 -5.59 12.79
C LYS A 168 10.74 -5.45 14.26
N LYS A 169 9.86 -5.05 15.15
CA LYS A 169 10.15 -5.21 16.58
C LYS A 169 9.92 -6.69 16.90
N PRO A 170 10.99 -7.50 17.11
CA PRO A 170 10.79 -8.83 17.66
C PRO A 170 9.99 -8.65 18.96
N PRO A 171 9.01 -9.51 19.26
CA PRO A 171 8.38 -9.50 20.57
C PRO A 171 9.53 -9.52 21.58
N ALA A 172 9.52 -8.56 22.51
CA ALA A 172 10.50 -8.55 23.58
C ALA A 172 10.52 -9.96 24.15
N VAL A 173 11.63 -10.67 23.94
CA VAL A 173 11.85 -11.98 24.56
C VAL A 173 11.77 -11.65 26.05
N LYS A 174 10.65 -11.99 26.70
CA LYS A 174 10.61 -12.03 28.15
C LYS A 174 11.68 -13.07 28.48
N GLU A 175 12.84 -12.62 28.91
CA GLU A 175 13.85 -13.49 29.46
C GLU A 175 13.12 -14.38 30.47
N ALA A 176 13.06 -15.67 30.15
CA ALA A 176 12.46 -16.64 31.05
C ALA A 176 13.28 -16.53 32.33
N GLU A 177 12.67 -16.03 33.38
CA GLU A 177 13.31 -15.86 34.67
C GLU A 177 13.96 -17.19 35.06
N PRO A 178 15.29 -17.26 35.16
CA PRO A 178 16.03 -18.53 35.23
C PRO A 178 15.70 -19.35 36.51
N TRP A 179 15.00 -18.75 37.45
CA TRP A 179 14.63 -19.36 38.73
C TRP A 179 13.23 -20.03 38.78
N LYS A 180 12.48 -20.02 37.67
CA LYS A 180 11.20 -20.75 37.60
C LYS A 180 11.35 -22.20 37.03
N ARG A 181 12.57 -22.70 36.95
CA ARG A 181 12.84 -24.11 36.66
C ARG A 181 13.20 -24.84 37.97
N GLN A 182 12.26 -25.07 38.80
CA GLN A 182 12.31 -26.11 39.85
C GLN A 182 11.03 -26.93 39.79
#